data_62e634f9db454e8842cbd62d95eb68cb
#
_entry.id   62e634f9db454e8842cbd62d95eb68cb
#
_cell.length_a   1.000
_cell.length_b   1.000
_cell.length_c   1.000
_cell.angle_alpha   90.00
_cell.angle_beta   90.00
_cell.angle_gamma   90.00
#
_symmetry.space_group_name_H-M   'P 1'
#
loop_
_entity.id
_entity.type
_entity.pdbx_description
1 polymer ?
#
loop_
_entity_poly.entity_id
_entity_poly.type
_entity_poly.pdbx_seq_one_letter_code
_entity_poly.pdbx_strand_id
1 'polypeptide(L)'
;MALAAAPASAENDRRGYASLRYDEDWRALCDPARRTQPFDAVKCRDTGGGTTLTLGGELRERFEAVRNPVFGLAARGSDRVLLHRLLVHADWRAGDAVRVFVQLADRRATTRGFGNPPTDRDAVDLAQGFLDLGVGGLTLRAGRQELDLGSGRLVAVRDGANIRRAFDGGRASWRRHGWRIDALFLQPVAIAPAAFDDGTDTSQALWGGYATTPPLAGVGQIDFYYLGLRRNRGVFAAGTARELRHSFGARWFGKRDGVDWDIEAVVQAGRFGADRIAAWTLASNLGWRVAAPLRLGLKADIASGDARPGDGRLGTFNALYPKLPYFTEANLVAPANLMDLQPGVTVTPAPRLELAASIDLLWKHRRADAFYAPPLTPIAATRGGGRWIGWQASLSANWRVTPRLTLRGAYVRFAPGAAIRAAGGRAGDFVMTSVAIKF
;
A
#
# COMPACT_ATOMS: atom_id res chain seq x y z
N MET A 1 -4.90 7.92 -3.44
CA MET A 1 -6.08 7.49 -2.68
C MET A 1 -6.58 6.19 -3.27
N ALA A 2 -6.03 5.06 -2.86
CA ALA A 2 -6.64 3.77 -3.16
C ALA A 2 -7.81 3.62 -2.19
N LEU A 3 -8.93 4.19 -2.53
CA LEU A 3 -10.19 3.96 -1.89
C LEU A 3 -10.80 2.69 -2.45
N ALA A 4 -11.26 1.91 -1.54
CA ALA A 4 -12.19 0.83 -1.70
C ALA A 4 -11.55 -0.51 -2.06
N ALA A 5 -11.38 -1.31 -1.04
CA ALA A 5 -11.90 -2.65 -1.16
C ALA A 5 -13.36 -2.50 -1.61
N ALA A 6 -13.66 -2.83 -2.86
CA ALA A 6 -15.02 -2.93 -3.32
C ALA A 6 -15.78 -3.90 -2.39
N PRO A 7 -17.03 -3.60 -1.99
CA PRO A 7 -17.80 -4.54 -1.21
C PRO A 7 -17.94 -5.85 -1.99
N ALA A 8 -17.79 -6.96 -1.31
CA ALA A 8 -18.19 -8.27 -1.78
C ALA A 8 -19.72 -8.30 -1.95
N SER A 9 -20.20 -7.80 -3.08
CA SER A 9 -21.60 -7.96 -3.50
C SER A 9 -21.72 -7.63 -4.98
N ALA A 10 -21.30 -8.57 -5.79
CA ALA A 10 -21.84 -8.87 -7.11
C ALA A 10 -21.27 -10.24 -7.51
N GLU A 11 -21.95 -11.26 -7.13
CA GLU A 11 -21.56 -12.66 -7.37
C GLU A 11 -21.72 -13.12 -8.83
N ASN A 12 -21.88 -12.19 -9.78
CA ASN A 12 -22.20 -12.56 -11.15
C ASN A 12 -21.34 -11.97 -12.28
N ASP A 13 -20.28 -11.22 -12.01
CA ASP A 13 -19.27 -10.96 -13.05
C ASP A 13 -17.88 -10.70 -12.40
N ARG A 14 -17.27 -11.76 -11.91
CA ARG A 14 -15.89 -11.74 -11.37
C ARG A 14 -14.83 -11.56 -12.46
N ARG A 15 -15.19 -11.15 -13.66
CA ARG A 15 -14.27 -10.77 -14.72
C ARG A 15 -13.68 -9.40 -14.40
N GLY A 16 -12.67 -9.35 -13.54
CA GLY A 16 -12.01 -8.10 -13.16
C GLY A 16 -10.53 -8.28 -12.89
N TYR A 17 -9.76 -7.32 -13.40
CA TYR A 17 -8.34 -7.24 -13.08
C TYR A 17 -8.13 -6.78 -11.63
N ALA A 18 -7.54 -7.63 -10.81
CA ALA A 18 -7.22 -7.34 -9.42
C ALA A 18 -5.92 -6.53 -9.27
N SER A 19 -5.71 -5.93 -8.09
CA SER A 19 -4.42 -5.32 -7.72
C SER A 19 -3.36 -6.40 -7.54
N LEU A 20 -3.68 -7.45 -6.77
CA LEU A 20 -2.89 -8.66 -6.68
C LEU A 20 -3.32 -9.58 -7.82
N ARG A 21 -2.50 -9.71 -8.86
CA ARG A 21 -2.85 -10.44 -10.08
C ARG A 21 -3.17 -11.91 -9.83
N TYR A 22 -2.62 -12.50 -8.78
CA TYR A 22 -2.94 -13.87 -8.37
C TYR A 22 -4.34 -14.03 -7.73
N ASP A 23 -5.03 -12.94 -7.36
CA ASP A 23 -6.41 -12.98 -6.87
C ASP A 23 -7.45 -12.96 -8.00
N GLU A 24 -7.00 -12.91 -9.26
CA GLU A 24 -7.88 -12.98 -10.42
C GLU A 24 -8.43 -14.38 -10.63
N ASP A 25 -9.70 -14.47 -11.00
CA ASP A 25 -10.38 -15.71 -11.34
C ASP A 25 -10.86 -15.67 -12.80
N TRP A 26 -10.18 -16.42 -13.64
CA TRP A 26 -10.46 -16.52 -15.07
C TRP A 26 -11.13 -17.83 -15.47
N ARG A 27 -11.62 -18.64 -14.53
CA ARG A 27 -12.24 -19.95 -14.79
C ARG A 27 -13.45 -19.87 -15.73
N ALA A 28 -14.19 -18.76 -15.70
CA ALA A 28 -15.27 -18.54 -16.66
C ALA A 28 -14.83 -18.55 -18.13
N LEU A 29 -13.56 -18.22 -18.40
CA LEU A 29 -12.96 -18.21 -19.74
C LEU A 29 -12.32 -19.55 -20.14
N CYS A 30 -12.43 -20.60 -19.33
CA CYS A 30 -12.11 -21.96 -19.75
C CYS A 30 -13.06 -22.40 -20.90
N ASP A 31 -14.31 -21.92 -20.86
CA ASP A 31 -15.25 -22.04 -21.97
C ASP A 31 -14.88 -21.07 -23.13
N PRO A 32 -14.47 -21.59 -24.30
CA PRO A 32 -14.11 -20.75 -25.44
C PRO A 32 -15.23 -19.82 -25.92
N ALA A 33 -16.50 -20.23 -25.77
CA ALA A 33 -17.66 -19.43 -26.18
C ALA A 33 -17.81 -18.12 -25.39
N ARG A 34 -17.18 -18.03 -24.20
CA ARG A 34 -17.19 -16.84 -23.35
C ARG A 34 -16.03 -15.86 -23.64
N ARG A 35 -15.13 -16.20 -24.54
CA ARG A 35 -13.98 -15.39 -24.95
C ARG A 35 -14.40 -14.37 -25.99
N THR A 36 -14.81 -13.20 -25.55
CA THR A 36 -15.39 -12.16 -26.42
C THR A 36 -14.50 -10.93 -26.55
N GLN A 37 -13.38 -10.88 -25.79
CA GLN A 37 -12.54 -9.69 -25.75
C GLN A 37 -11.09 -10.01 -26.12
N PRO A 38 -10.29 -9.02 -26.60
CA PRO A 38 -8.86 -9.20 -26.81
C PRO A 38 -8.19 -9.73 -25.52
N PHE A 39 -7.24 -10.65 -25.68
CA PHE A 39 -6.51 -11.37 -24.61
C PHE A 39 -7.35 -12.40 -23.81
N ASP A 40 -8.66 -12.56 -24.04
CA ASP A 40 -9.40 -13.67 -23.41
C ASP A 40 -8.87 -15.03 -23.87
N ALA A 41 -8.32 -15.08 -25.10
CA ALA A 41 -7.74 -16.29 -25.67
C ALA A 41 -6.56 -16.87 -24.89
N VAL A 42 -5.86 -16.07 -24.07
CA VAL A 42 -4.74 -16.52 -23.23
C VAL A 42 -5.12 -16.78 -21.78
N LYS A 43 -6.42 -16.66 -21.46
CA LYS A 43 -6.96 -16.94 -20.13
C LYS A 43 -7.52 -18.35 -20.06
N CYS A 44 -7.26 -19.02 -18.93
CA CYS A 44 -7.75 -20.37 -18.65
C CYS A 44 -7.62 -21.33 -19.84
N ARG A 45 -6.41 -21.45 -20.39
CA ARG A 45 -6.10 -22.41 -21.46
C ARG A 45 -5.97 -23.79 -20.85
N ASP A 46 -6.69 -24.77 -21.39
CA ASP A 46 -6.49 -26.18 -21.04
C ASP A 46 -5.09 -26.62 -21.50
N THR A 47 -4.32 -27.20 -20.59
CA THR A 47 -2.99 -27.75 -20.84
C THR A 47 -2.96 -29.27 -20.75
N GLY A 48 -4.14 -29.90 -20.66
CA GLY A 48 -4.31 -31.33 -20.54
C GLY A 48 -4.30 -31.82 -19.10
N GLY A 49 -4.82 -33.03 -18.87
CA GLY A 49 -4.81 -33.64 -17.53
C GLY A 49 -5.60 -32.88 -16.44
N GLY A 50 -6.57 -32.05 -16.82
CA GLY A 50 -7.34 -31.24 -15.87
C GLY A 50 -6.59 -29.99 -15.37
N THR A 51 -5.54 -29.60 -16.08
CA THR A 51 -4.72 -28.42 -15.73
C THR A 51 -5.04 -27.23 -16.62
N THR A 52 -4.82 -26.02 -16.14
CA THR A 52 -5.08 -24.78 -16.87
C THR A 52 -3.91 -23.80 -16.74
N LEU A 53 -3.71 -22.99 -17.78
CA LEU A 53 -2.73 -21.91 -17.81
C LEU A 53 -3.43 -20.58 -18.14
N THR A 54 -3.17 -19.56 -17.34
CA THR A 54 -3.55 -18.17 -17.60
C THR A 54 -2.30 -17.32 -17.78
N LEU A 55 -2.21 -16.60 -18.90
CA LEU A 55 -1.20 -15.57 -19.08
C LEU A 55 -1.84 -14.19 -18.92
N GLY A 56 -1.07 -13.24 -18.40
CA GLY A 56 -1.53 -11.88 -18.24
C GLY A 56 -0.41 -10.91 -17.89
N GLY A 57 -0.76 -9.64 -17.81
CA GLY A 57 0.23 -8.62 -17.51
C GLY A 57 -0.37 -7.23 -17.30
N GLU A 58 0.52 -6.27 -17.06
CA GLU A 58 0.21 -4.84 -16.95
C GLU A 58 1.36 -4.05 -17.56
N LEU A 59 1.04 -3.09 -18.41
CA LEU A 59 1.94 -2.03 -18.83
C LEU A 59 1.47 -0.72 -18.18
N ARG A 60 2.38 -0.02 -17.48
CA ARG A 60 2.10 1.29 -16.89
C ARG A 60 3.18 2.30 -17.27
N GLU A 61 2.75 3.43 -17.83
CA GLU A 61 3.55 4.64 -17.97
C GLU A 61 3.07 5.67 -16.94
N ARG A 62 4.01 6.27 -16.21
CA ARG A 62 3.69 7.27 -15.19
C ARG A 62 4.71 8.41 -15.27
N PHE A 63 4.20 9.62 -15.49
CA PHE A 63 4.97 10.85 -15.39
C PHE A 63 4.75 11.49 -14.03
N GLU A 64 5.83 11.97 -13.41
CA GLU A 64 5.79 12.75 -12.18
C GLU A 64 6.64 14.01 -12.34
N ALA A 65 6.14 15.12 -11.81
CA ALA A 65 6.91 16.34 -11.63
C ALA A 65 6.67 16.85 -10.20
N VAL A 66 7.75 17.25 -9.53
CA VAL A 66 7.71 17.72 -8.15
C VAL A 66 8.57 18.97 -8.00
N ARG A 67 8.10 19.92 -7.21
CA ARG A 67 8.86 21.06 -6.75
C ARG A 67 8.99 21.03 -5.23
N ASN A 68 10.24 21.12 -4.73
CA ASN A 68 10.56 21.05 -3.31
C ASN A 68 10.04 19.76 -2.62
N PRO A 69 10.47 18.55 -3.04
CA PRO A 69 10.00 17.29 -2.46
C PRO A 69 10.22 17.27 -0.94
N VAL A 70 9.29 16.63 -0.22
CA VAL A 70 9.28 16.58 1.24
C VAL A 70 9.38 17.99 1.86
N PHE A 71 8.55 18.91 1.37
CA PHE A 71 8.58 20.33 1.78
C PHE A 71 9.94 21.01 1.56
N GLY A 72 10.75 20.57 0.60
CA GLY A 72 12.10 21.09 0.37
C GLY A 72 13.13 20.71 1.45
N LEU A 73 12.80 19.79 2.34
CA LEU A 73 13.71 19.31 3.39
C LEU A 73 14.66 18.20 2.88
N ALA A 74 14.24 17.44 1.87
CA ALA A 74 15.09 16.43 1.23
C ALA A 74 15.91 17.06 0.10
N ALA A 75 15.28 17.87 -0.76
CA ALA A 75 15.91 18.57 -1.86
C ALA A 75 15.14 19.85 -2.20
N ARG A 76 15.79 20.81 -2.85
CA ARG A 76 15.19 22.10 -3.27
C ARG A 76 15.23 22.21 -4.79
N GLY A 77 14.19 22.83 -5.36
CA GLY A 77 14.06 22.98 -6.80
C GLY A 77 13.04 22.00 -7.38
N SER A 78 13.09 21.83 -8.69
CA SER A 78 12.13 20.99 -9.43
C SER A 78 12.79 19.74 -9.96
N ASP A 79 12.04 18.67 -9.99
CA ASP A 79 12.43 17.38 -10.54
C ASP A 79 11.28 16.76 -11.34
N ARG A 80 11.62 15.91 -12.29
CA ARG A 80 10.65 15.17 -13.10
C ARG A 80 11.18 13.80 -13.46
N VAL A 81 10.28 12.84 -13.64
CA VAL A 81 10.62 11.49 -14.03
C VAL A 81 9.52 10.88 -14.88
N LEU A 82 9.89 10.06 -15.83
CA LEU A 82 9.02 9.09 -16.48
C LEU A 82 9.35 7.70 -15.94
N LEU A 83 8.34 7.00 -15.43
CA LEU A 83 8.41 5.69 -14.85
C LEU A 83 7.69 4.70 -15.76
N HIS A 84 8.40 3.69 -16.22
CA HIS A 84 7.89 2.57 -17.00
C HIS A 84 7.81 1.32 -16.12
N ARG A 85 6.69 0.59 -16.18
CA ARG A 85 6.52 -0.70 -15.51
C ARG A 85 5.81 -1.67 -16.43
N LEU A 86 6.48 -2.77 -16.77
CA LEU A 86 5.90 -3.93 -17.44
C LEU A 86 5.89 -5.11 -16.45
N LEU A 87 4.72 -5.71 -16.25
CA LEU A 87 4.52 -6.95 -15.50
C LEU A 87 3.96 -8.00 -16.44
N VAL A 88 4.52 -9.20 -16.44
CA VAL A 88 3.99 -10.35 -17.20
C VAL A 88 3.94 -11.56 -16.28
N HIS A 89 2.81 -12.27 -16.25
CA HIS A 89 2.65 -13.43 -15.38
C HIS A 89 2.07 -14.64 -16.09
N ALA A 90 2.42 -15.80 -15.54
CA ALA A 90 1.84 -17.11 -15.85
C ALA A 90 1.24 -17.68 -14.55
N ASP A 91 0.02 -18.17 -14.61
CA ASP A 91 -0.71 -18.80 -13.52
C ASP A 91 -1.16 -20.19 -13.99
N TRP A 92 -0.42 -21.23 -13.57
CA TRP A 92 -0.74 -22.62 -13.85
C TRP A 92 -1.44 -23.26 -12.67
N ARG A 93 -2.51 -24.01 -12.94
CA ARG A 93 -3.32 -24.67 -11.90
C ARG A 93 -3.65 -26.10 -12.26
N ALA A 94 -3.53 -27.01 -11.28
CA ALA A 94 -4.10 -28.35 -11.29
C ALA A 94 -5.28 -28.40 -10.34
N GLY A 95 -6.47 -28.08 -10.84
CA GLY A 95 -7.66 -27.86 -10.04
C GLY A 95 -7.47 -26.76 -8.98
N ASP A 96 -8.00 -27.03 -7.77
CA ASP A 96 -7.81 -26.16 -6.61
C ASP A 96 -6.68 -26.65 -5.68
N ALA A 97 -6.06 -27.81 -6.02
CA ALA A 97 -5.08 -28.46 -5.15
C ALA A 97 -3.67 -27.90 -5.32
N VAL A 98 -3.25 -27.58 -6.56
CA VAL A 98 -1.90 -27.09 -6.85
C VAL A 98 -1.95 -25.91 -7.77
N ARG A 99 -1.17 -24.89 -7.46
CA ARG A 99 -0.98 -23.70 -8.30
C ARG A 99 0.47 -23.28 -8.31
N VAL A 100 0.98 -22.95 -9.48
CA VAL A 100 2.27 -22.27 -9.67
C VAL A 100 1.98 -20.91 -10.30
N PHE A 101 2.44 -19.85 -9.66
CA PHE A 101 2.34 -18.49 -10.17
C PHE A 101 3.75 -17.89 -10.34
N VAL A 102 4.03 -17.36 -11.52
CA VAL A 102 5.29 -16.67 -11.82
C VAL A 102 4.97 -15.33 -12.46
N GLN A 103 5.60 -14.25 -11.97
CA GLN A 103 5.50 -12.92 -12.54
C GLN A 103 6.89 -12.31 -12.69
N LEU A 104 7.21 -11.91 -13.90
CA LEU A 104 8.40 -11.11 -14.22
C LEU A 104 8.00 -9.64 -14.30
N ALA A 105 8.94 -8.76 -14.01
CA ALA A 105 8.76 -7.32 -14.11
C ALA A 105 9.99 -6.64 -14.70
N ASP A 106 9.79 -5.68 -15.61
CA ASP A 106 10.78 -4.71 -16.07
C ASP A 106 10.35 -3.32 -15.60
N ARG A 107 11.20 -2.63 -14.86
CA ARG A 107 10.87 -1.34 -14.23
C ARG A 107 11.98 -0.34 -14.54
N ARG A 108 11.65 0.68 -15.32
CA ARG A 108 12.61 1.68 -15.77
C ARG A 108 12.17 3.06 -15.33
N ALA A 109 13.14 3.95 -15.22
CA ALA A 109 12.92 5.35 -14.93
C ALA A 109 13.93 6.21 -15.68
N THR A 110 13.51 7.39 -16.12
CA THR A 110 14.47 8.42 -16.51
C THR A 110 15.25 8.89 -15.29
N THR A 111 16.43 9.48 -15.50
CA THR A 111 17.24 10.00 -14.39
C THR A 111 16.55 11.19 -13.74
N ARG A 112 16.37 11.14 -12.42
CA ARG A 112 15.92 12.28 -11.62
C ARG A 112 17.08 13.23 -11.36
N GLY A 113 16.79 14.53 -11.34
CA GLY A 113 17.78 15.55 -10.96
C GLY A 113 18.31 15.41 -9.54
N PHE A 114 17.49 14.87 -8.63
CA PHE A 114 17.87 14.62 -7.22
C PHE A 114 18.30 13.16 -6.95
N GLY A 115 18.49 12.35 -8.00
CA GLY A 115 18.80 10.93 -7.91
C GLY A 115 17.55 10.06 -7.84
N ASN A 116 17.61 8.87 -8.44
CA ASN A 116 16.52 7.90 -8.41
C ASN A 116 16.55 7.12 -7.09
N PRO A 117 15.43 7.07 -6.33
CA PRO A 117 15.34 6.17 -5.20
C PRO A 117 15.39 4.70 -5.67
N PRO A 118 15.78 3.76 -4.81
CA PRO A 118 15.85 2.32 -5.16
C PRO A 118 14.52 1.73 -5.65
N THR A 119 13.41 2.43 -5.44
CA THR A 119 12.07 1.99 -5.87
C THR A 119 11.68 2.43 -7.28
N ASP A 120 12.55 3.13 -7.99
CA ASP A 120 12.24 3.64 -9.34
C ASP A 120 12.74 2.73 -10.46
N ARG A 121 13.90 2.09 -10.28
CA ARG A 121 14.61 1.34 -11.34
C ARG A 121 15.00 -0.04 -10.86
N ASP A 122 14.71 -1.01 -11.70
CA ASP A 122 15.07 -2.40 -11.56
C ASP A 122 14.89 -3.05 -12.95
N ALA A 123 15.89 -3.73 -13.45
CA ALA A 123 15.82 -4.43 -14.73
C ALA A 123 14.86 -5.62 -14.64
N VAL A 124 14.81 -6.46 -15.66
CA VAL A 124 13.94 -7.64 -15.65
C VAL A 124 14.29 -8.54 -14.48
N ASP A 125 13.33 -8.70 -13.55
CA ASP A 125 13.48 -9.55 -12.38
C ASP A 125 12.22 -10.34 -12.02
N LEU A 126 12.37 -11.34 -11.14
CA LEU A 126 11.29 -12.13 -10.58
C LEU A 126 10.52 -11.28 -9.56
N ALA A 127 9.40 -10.70 -9.97
CA ALA A 127 8.53 -9.94 -9.05
C ALA A 127 7.77 -10.86 -8.10
N GLN A 128 7.29 -12.01 -8.59
CA GLN A 128 6.62 -13.04 -7.81
C GLN A 128 6.92 -14.43 -8.38
N GLY A 129 7.09 -15.41 -7.50
CA GLY A 129 7.27 -16.82 -7.87
C GLY A 129 6.92 -17.69 -6.67
N PHE A 130 5.76 -18.36 -6.69
CA PHE A 130 5.29 -19.15 -5.57
C PHE A 130 4.51 -20.40 -5.99
N LEU A 131 4.48 -21.37 -5.08
CA LEU A 131 3.67 -22.57 -5.12
C LEU A 131 2.55 -22.44 -4.07
N ASP A 132 1.30 -22.73 -4.46
CA ASP A 132 0.18 -22.94 -3.55
C ASP A 132 -0.20 -24.43 -3.52
N LEU A 133 -0.42 -24.94 -2.30
CA LEU A 133 -1.02 -26.23 -2.04
C LEU A 133 -2.34 -26.02 -1.30
N GLY A 134 -3.45 -26.47 -1.88
CA GLY A 134 -4.79 -26.26 -1.39
C GLY A 134 -5.48 -27.53 -0.92
N VAL A 135 -6.12 -27.51 0.25
CA VAL A 135 -6.97 -28.60 0.77
C VAL A 135 -8.01 -28.07 1.75
N GLY A 136 -9.30 -28.36 1.51
CA GLY A 136 -10.37 -28.11 2.49
C GLY A 136 -10.52 -26.63 2.93
N GLY A 137 -10.22 -25.69 2.06
CA GLY A 137 -10.25 -24.24 2.37
C GLY A 137 -8.94 -23.70 2.96
N LEU A 138 -7.95 -24.55 3.25
CA LEU A 138 -6.58 -24.16 3.59
C LEU A 138 -5.75 -24.06 2.32
N THR A 139 -4.97 -22.98 2.19
CA THR A 139 -3.94 -22.80 1.15
C THR A 139 -2.61 -22.54 1.83
N LEU A 140 -1.61 -23.35 1.52
CA LEU A 140 -0.22 -23.15 1.94
C LEU A 140 0.55 -22.56 0.75
N ARG A 141 1.11 -21.38 0.92
CA ARG A 141 1.93 -20.69 -0.09
C ARG A 141 3.39 -20.62 0.35
N ALA A 142 4.30 -20.94 -0.55
CA ALA A 142 5.73 -20.79 -0.35
C ALA A 142 6.38 -20.14 -1.59
N GLY A 143 7.26 -19.16 -1.36
CA GLY A 143 7.99 -18.44 -2.40
C GLY A 143 7.86 -16.92 -2.29
N ARG A 144 8.27 -16.24 -3.40
CA ARG A 144 8.19 -14.77 -3.53
C ARG A 144 6.76 -14.34 -3.85
N GLN A 145 6.21 -13.47 -3.05
CA GLN A 145 4.81 -13.07 -3.13
C GLN A 145 4.58 -11.61 -2.74
N GLU A 146 3.65 -10.96 -3.39
CA GLU A 146 3.08 -9.69 -2.94
C GLU A 146 2.03 -9.94 -1.85
N LEU A 147 1.81 -8.97 -0.97
CA LEU A 147 0.86 -9.09 0.14
C LEU A 147 0.23 -7.75 0.47
N ASP A 148 -1.11 -7.74 0.54
CA ASP A 148 -1.91 -6.68 1.17
C ASP A 148 -2.68 -7.25 2.36
N LEU A 149 -2.62 -6.58 3.52
CA LEU A 149 -3.41 -6.92 4.69
C LEU A 149 -4.36 -5.77 5.05
N GLY A 150 -5.65 -6.09 5.17
CA GLY A 150 -6.70 -5.15 5.58
C GLY A 150 -6.76 -3.90 4.71
N SER A 151 -6.61 -2.74 5.32
CA SER A 151 -6.60 -1.42 4.66
C SER A 151 -5.26 -1.07 4.00
N GLY A 152 -4.24 -1.92 4.15
CA GLY A 152 -2.86 -1.65 3.73
C GLY A 152 -2.14 -0.62 4.62
N ARG A 153 -2.66 -0.28 5.80
CA ARG A 153 -2.00 0.68 6.70
C ARG A 153 -0.69 0.14 7.28
N LEU A 154 -0.61 -1.19 7.54
CA LEU A 154 0.59 -1.80 8.08
C LEU A 154 1.38 -2.63 7.06
N VAL A 155 0.70 -3.36 6.17
CA VAL A 155 1.36 -4.20 5.16
C VAL A 155 0.64 -4.04 3.83
N ALA A 156 1.36 -3.61 2.80
CA ALA A 156 0.82 -3.40 1.46
C ALA A 156 1.88 -3.52 0.37
N VAL A 157 1.42 -3.80 -0.83
CA VAL A 157 2.26 -3.92 -2.05
C VAL A 157 2.88 -2.60 -2.52
N ARG A 158 2.43 -1.44 -2.07
CA ARG A 158 2.90 -0.11 -2.51
C ARG A 158 2.75 0.11 -4.02
N ASP A 159 1.58 -0.12 -4.56
CA ASP A 159 1.33 0.00 -6.01
C ASP A 159 1.65 1.39 -6.60
N GLY A 160 1.65 2.44 -5.79
CA GLY A 160 2.04 3.79 -6.20
C GLY A 160 3.51 3.91 -6.62
N ALA A 161 4.43 3.16 -6.00
CA ALA A 161 5.83 3.10 -6.42
C ALA A 161 5.98 2.39 -7.79
N ASN A 162 7.13 2.60 -8.45
CA ASN A 162 7.42 1.86 -9.67
C ASN A 162 7.70 0.39 -9.38
N ILE A 163 8.45 0.12 -8.32
CA ILE A 163 8.70 -1.23 -7.82
C ILE A 163 7.72 -1.54 -6.70
N ARG A 164 6.88 -2.56 -6.91
CA ARG A 164 5.93 -3.08 -5.92
C ARG A 164 6.69 -3.88 -4.86
N ARG A 165 6.15 -3.91 -3.65
CA ARG A 165 6.77 -4.67 -2.57
C ARG A 165 6.39 -6.13 -2.65
N ALA A 166 7.41 -6.98 -2.67
CA ALA A 166 7.30 -8.42 -2.52
C ALA A 166 8.04 -8.92 -1.29
N PHE A 167 7.71 -10.13 -0.88
CA PHE A 167 8.32 -10.83 0.26
C PHE A 167 8.61 -12.27 -0.14
N ASP A 168 9.72 -12.80 0.35
CA ASP A 168 10.07 -14.22 0.27
C ASP A 168 9.65 -14.92 1.57
N GLY A 169 9.05 -16.11 1.47
CA GLY A 169 8.68 -16.89 2.65
C GLY A 169 7.39 -17.68 2.51
N GLY A 170 6.76 -17.98 3.63
CA GLY A 170 5.58 -18.84 3.72
C GLY A 170 4.36 -18.13 4.27
N ARG A 171 3.19 -18.51 3.75
CA ARG A 171 1.87 -18.08 4.23
C ARG A 171 0.90 -19.26 4.22
N ALA A 172 0.17 -19.43 5.31
CA ALA A 172 -0.99 -20.33 5.41
C ALA A 172 -2.26 -19.46 5.44
N SER A 173 -3.21 -19.73 4.53
CA SER A 173 -4.47 -18.99 4.43
C SER A 173 -5.62 -19.98 4.57
N TRP A 174 -6.51 -19.76 5.54
CA TRP A 174 -7.71 -20.56 5.72
C TRP A 174 -8.95 -19.73 5.47
N ARG A 175 -9.85 -20.23 4.61
CA ARG A 175 -11.10 -19.57 4.22
C ARG A 175 -12.26 -20.56 4.34
N ARG A 176 -13.10 -20.37 5.35
CA ARG A 176 -14.28 -21.19 5.57
C ARG A 176 -15.33 -20.45 6.38
N HIS A 177 -16.62 -20.69 6.08
CA HIS A 177 -17.75 -20.07 6.77
C HIS A 177 -17.67 -18.53 6.85
N GLY A 178 -17.12 -17.89 5.81
CA GLY A 178 -16.94 -16.43 5.75
C GLY A 178 -15.73 -15.89 6.53
N TRP A 179 -15.05 -16.70 7.35
CA TRP A 179 -13.78 -16.36 7.97
C TRP A 179 -12.64 -16.40 6.97
N ARG A 180 -11.71 -15.49 7.13
CA ARG A 180 -10.40 -15.52 6.49
C ARG A 180 -9.33 -15.37 7.58
N ILE A 181 -8.45 -16.36 7.68
CA ILE A 181 -7.35 -16.35 8.64
C ILE A 181 -6.06 -16.63 7.90
N ASP A 182 -5.07 -15.79 8.11
CA ASP A 182 -3.74 -15.88 7.53
C ASP A 182 -2.71 -16.00 8.64
N ALA A 183 -1.76 -16.91 8.50
CA ALA A 183 -0.53 -16.98 9.28
C ALA A 183 0.65 -16.84 8.31
N LEU A 184 1.68 -16.08 8.68
CA LEU A 184 2.79 -15.76 7.77
C LEU A 184 4.13 -15.66 8.48
N PHE A 185 5.18 -16.01 7.71
CA PHE A 185 6.57 -15.67 8.01
C PHE A 185 7.24 -15.25 6.71
N LEU A 186 7.63 -13.98 6.61
CA LEU A 186 8.05 -13.34 5.38
C LEU A 186 9.26 -12.45 5.62
N GLN A 187 10.14 -12.37 4.62
CA GLN A 187 11.26 -11.43 4.55
C GLN A 187 11.10 -10.55 3.32
N PRO A 188 11.31 -9.23 3.39
CA PRO A 188 11.16 -8.38 2.21
C PRO A 188 12.22 -8.72 1.17
N VAL A 189 11.89 -8.48 -0.10
CA VAL A 189 12.87 -8.56 -1.19
C VAL A 189 13.76 -7.32 -1.16
N ALA A 190 15.07 -7.53 -1.18
CA ALA A 190 16.08 -6.52 -1.40
C ALA A 190 16.22 -6.28 -2.90
N ILE A 191 15.82 -5.07 -3.33
CA ILE A 191 15.87 -4.69 -4.74
C ILE A 191 17.30 -4.32 -5.12
N ALA A 192 17.79 -4.87 -6.21
CA ALA A 192 19.04 -4.53 -6.86
C ALA A 192 18.78 -4.10 -8.32
N PRO A 193 19.63 -3.26 -8.95
CA PRO A 193 19.26 -2.60 -10.22
C PRO A 193 19.52 -3.42 -11.49
N ALA A 194 20.22 -4.55 -11.41
CA ALA A 194 20.54 -5.39 -12.56
C ALA A 194 19.44 -6.46 -12.79
N ALA A 195 19.58 -7.27 -13.83
CA ALA A 195 18.62 -8.32 -14.15
C ALA A 195 18.84 -9.56 -13.27
N PHE A 196 17.78 -10.08 -12.67
CA PHE A 196 17.77 -11.29 -11.84
C PHE A 196 18.76 -11.25 -10.67
N ASP A 197 18.93 -10.08 -10.05
CA ASP A 197 19.82 -9.87 -8.91
C ASP A 197 19.10 -9.51 -7.60
N ASP A 198 17.76 -9.48 -7.61
CA ASP A 198 16.93 -9.30 -6.41
C ASP A 198 17.04 -10.50 -5.45
N GLY A 199 17.41 -10.22 -4.22
CA GLY A 199 17.59 -11.23 -3.18
C GLY A 199 16.64 -11.05 -1.99
N THR A 200 16.67 -12.01 -1.06
CA THR A 200 15.93 -11.90 0.21
C THR A 200 16.69 -11.00 1.18
N ASP A 201 16.04 -9.96 1.72
CA ASP A 201 16.60 -9.14 2.81
C ASP A 201 16.48 -9.89 4.15
N THR A 202 17.49 -10.69 4.49
CA THR A 202 17.54 -11.44 5.76
C THR A 202 17.76 -10.57 6.99
N SER A 203 18.08 -9.28 6.81
CA SER A 203 18.21 -8.31 7.90
C SER A 203 16.88 -7.92 8.52
N GLN A 204 15.77 -8.27 7.87
CA GLN A 204 14.41 -8.00 8.29
C GLN A 204 13.57 -9.29 8.26
N ALA A 205 12.56 -9.36 9.12
CA ALA A 205 11.54 -10.40 9.07
C ALA A 205 10.21 -9.87 9.58
N LEU A 206 9.12 -10.29 8.93
CA LEU A 206 7.73 -10.05 9.29
C LEU A 206 7.05 -11.39 9.56
N TRP A 207 6.36 -11.53 10.67
CA TRP A 207 5.57 -12.73 10.98
C TRP A 207 4.29 -12.38 11.70
N GLY A 208 3.37 -13.31 11.78
CA GLY A 208 2.16 -13.14 12.58
C GLY A 208 0.93 -13.81 12.01
N GLY A 209 -0.21 -13.35 12.51
CA GLY A 209 -1.53 -13.82 12.09
C GLY A 209 -2.48 -12.66 11.86
N TYR A 210 -3.38 -12.83 10.90
CA TYR A 210 -4.41 -11.86 10.53
C TYR A 210 -5.74 -12.59 10.32
N ALA A 211 -6.79 -12.17 11.01
CA ALA A 211 -8.10 -12.77 10.91
C ALA A 211 -9.16 -11.73 10.56
N THR A 212 -10.02 -12.04 9.58
CA THR A 212 -11.20 -11.25 9.20
C THR A 212 -12.46 -12.06 9.50
N THR A 213 -13.42 -11.46 10.22
CA THR A 213 -14.70 -12.09 10.54
C THR A 213 -15.58 -12.27 9.29
N PRO A 214 -16.57 -13.16 9.30
CA PRO A 214 -17.71 -13.07 8.40
C PRO A 214 -18.37 -11.69 8.47
N PRO A 215 -19.14 -11.29 7.45
CA PRO A 215 -20.00 -10.11 7.55
C PRO A 215 -20.98 -10.26 8.71
N LEU A 216 -20.95 -9.35 9.67
CA LEU A 216 -21.85 -9.28 10.82
C LEU A 216 -23.01 -8.33 10.49
N ALA A 217 -24.24 -8.82 10.55
CA ALA A 217 -25.42 -8.06 10.18
C ALA A 217 -25.51 -6.74 10.97
N GLY A 218 -25.62 -5.63 10.27
CA GLY A 218 -25.70 -4.29 10.86
C GLY A 218 -24.39 -3.74 11.44
N VAL A 219 -23.33 -4.55 11.55
CA VAL A 219 -22.05 -4.18 12.17
C VAL A 219 -20.93 -4.00 11.13
N GLY A 220 -20.94 -4.76 10.03
CA GLY A 220 -19.85 -4.83 9.06
C GLY A 220 -18.93 -6.01 9.36
N GLN A 221 -17.63 -5.81 9.23
CA GLN A 221 -16.61 -6.83 9.49
C GLN A 221 -15.55 -6.29 10.44
N ILE A 222 -14.86 -7.21 11.13
CA ILE A 222 -13.78 -6.88 12.04
C ILE A 222 -12.54 -7.69 11.64
N ASP A 223 -11.40 -7.01 11.55
CA ASP A 223 -10.11 -7.65 11.48
C ASP A 223 -9.47 -7.65 12.87
N PHE A 224 -8.78 -8.74 13.22
CA PHE A 224 -7.88 -8.84 14.37
C PHE A 224 -6.55 -9.37 13.89
N TYR A 225 -5.46 -8.82 14.41
CA TYR A 225 -4.15 -9.28 14.00
C TYR A 225 -3.06 -9.08 15.05
N TYR A 226 -2.07 -9.93 14.93
CA TYR A 226 -0.76 -9.79 15.53
C TYR A 226 0.28 -9.81 14.43
N LEU A 227 1.17 -8.80 14.40
CA LEU A 227 2.28 -8.72 13.45
C LEU A 227 3.57 -8.43 14.22
N GLY A 228 4.57 -9.31 14.07
CA GLY A 228 5.91 -9.14 14.59
C GLY A 228 6.85 -8.64 13.49
N LEU A 229 7.73 -7.70 13.82
CA LEU A 229 8.78 -7.17 12.96
C LEU A 229 10.13 -7.28 13.66
N ARG A 230 11.12 -7.84 12.98
CA ARG A 230 12.53 -7.72 13.33
C ARG A 230 13.23 -6.92 12.24
N ARG A 231 14.06 -5.95 12.64
CA ARG A 231 15.02 -5.25 11.77
C ARG A 231 16.37 -5.16 12.50
N ASN A 232 17.44 -5.54 11.80
CA ASN A 232 18.80 -5.42 12.38
C ASN A 232 19.19 -3.95 12.54
N ARG A 233 18.62 -3.05 11.72
CA ARG A 233 18.88 -1.62 11.72
C ARG A 233 17.58 -0.83 11.55
N GLY A 234 16.85 -0.58 12.64
CA GLY A 234 15.77 0.40 12.71
C GLY A 234 16.32 1.82 12.83
N VAL A 235 15.71 2.80 12.17
CA VAL A 235 16.13 4.21 12.23
C VAL A 235 14.96 5.07 12.69
N PHE A 236 15.16 5.79 13.80
CA PHE A 236 14.21 6.77 14.34
C PHE A 236 14.93 8.05 14.73
N ALA A 237 14.21 9.10 15.10
CA ALA A 237 14.83 10.31 15.63
C ALA A 237 15.61 10.07 16.93
N ALA A 238 15.28 9.01 17.67
CA ALA A 238 16.01 8.54 18.84
C ALA A 238 17.36 7.90 18.52
N GLY A 239 17.61 7.51 17.25
CA GLY A 239 18.87 6.89 16.82
C GLY A 239 18.66 5.69 15.90
N THR A 240 19.73 4.89 15.80
CA THR A 240 19.76 3.65 15.00
C THR A 240 20.08 2.47 15.90
N ALA A 241 19.23 1.44 15.90
CA ALA A 241 19.42 0.24 16.71
C ALA A 241 18.69 -0.97 16.10
N ARG A 242 18.96 -2.15 16.66
CA ARG A 242 18.15 -3.34 16.37
C ARG A 242 16.74 -3.14 16.89
N GLU A 243 15.74 -3.45 16.08
CA GLU A 243 14.33 -3.36 16.42
C GLU A 243 13.69 -4.74 16.45
N LEU A 244 12.99 -5.05 17.54
CA LEU A 244 12.03 -6.14 17.66
C LEU A 244 10.71 -5.53 18.12
N ARG A 245 9.71 -5.55 17.24
CA ARG A 245 8.42 -4.90 17.46
C ARG A 245 7.28 -5.89 17.31
N HIS A 246 6.36 -5.83 18.24
CA HIS A 246 5.11 -6.59 18.24
C HIS A 246 3.95 -5.61 18.11
N SER A 247 3.10 -5.82 17.11
CA SER A 247 1.93 -4.97 16.82
C SER A 247 0.66 -5.79 17.00
N PHE A 248 -0.24 -5.34 17.85
CA PHE A 248 -1.57 -5.91 18.05
C PHE A 248 -2.58 -4.89 17.56
N GLY A 249 -3.45 -5.30 16.64
CA GLY A 249 -4.41 -4.40 16.01
C GLY A 249 -5.78 -4.98 15.84
N ALA A 250 -6.76 -4.08 15.81
CA ALA A 250 -8.12 -4.38 15.42
C ALA A 250 -8.60 -3.30 14.44
N ARG A 251 -9.35 -3.72 13.43
CA ARG A 251 -9.94 -2.85 12.42
C ARG A 251 -11.41 -3.17 12.27
N TRP A 252 -12.27 -2.17 12.39
CA TRP A 252 -13.69 -2.25 12.16
C TRP A 252 -14.05 -1.49 10.89
N PHE A 253 -14.70 -2.19 9.96
CA PHE A 253 -15.02 -1.61 8.66
C PHE A 253 -16.35 -2.12 8.12
N GLY A 254 -16.99 -1.31 7.31
CA GLY A 254 -18.28 -1.67 6.73
C GLY A 254 -18.87 -0.56 5.89
N LYS A 255 -20.09 -0.85 5.43
CA LYS A 255 -20.90 0.08 4.67
C LYS A 255 -22.37 -0.18 4.96
N ARG A 256 -23.14 0.88 5.31
CA ARG A 256 -24.55 0.80 5.54
C ARG A 256 -25.22 2.15 5.25
N ASP A 257 -26.38 2.15 4.60
CA ASP A 257 -27.24 3.32 4.39
C ASP A 257 -26.50 4.54 3.81
N GLY A 258 -25.58 4.30 2.87
CA GLY A 258 -24.75 5.34 2.25
C GLY A 258 -23.56 5.81 3.08
N VAL A 259 -23.42 5.35 4.32
CA VAL A 259 -22.24 5.58 5.15
C VAL A 259 -21.27 4.40 5.00
N ASP A 260 -19.99 4.69 4.84
CA ASP A 260 -18.91 3.71 4.91
C ASP A 260 -17.89 4.13 5.98
N TRP A 261 -17.32 3.15 6.66
CA TRP A 261 -16.32 3.37 7.71
C TRP A 261 -15.20 2.35 7.66
N ASP A 262 -14.04 2.78 8.11
CA ASP A 262 -12.82 1.97 8.25
C ASP A 262 -12.00 2.58 9.39
N ILE A 263 -12.08 1.97 10.57
CA ILE A 263 -11.45 2.45 11.80
C ILE A 263 -10.49 1.38 12.28
N GLU A 264 -9.24 1.74 12.53
CA GLU A 264 -8.19 0.81 12.91
C GLU A 264 -7.38 1.34 14.09
N ALA A 265 -7.23 0.53 15.13
CA ALA A 265 -6.41 0.82 16.29
C ALA A 265 -5.28 -0.22 16.40
N VAL A 266 -4.07 0.25 16.72
CA VAL A 266 -2.89 -0.61 16.88
C VAL A 266 -2.11 -0.17 18.12
N VAL A 267 -1.68 -1.14 18.91
CA VAL A 267 -0.70 -0.95 19.97
C VAL A 267 0.59 -1.70 19.64
N GLN A 268 1.73 -1.11 19.97
CA GLN A 268 3.04 -1.69 19.68
C GLN A 268 3.91 -1.75 20.92
N ALA A 269 4.54 -2.90 21.13
CA ALA A 269 5.47 -3.18 22.22
C ALA A 269 6.73 -3.85 21.66
N GLY A 270 7.81 -3.91 22.45
CA GLY A 270 9.03 -4.58 22.05
C GLY A 270 10.29 -3.86 22.51
N ARG A 271 11.37 -3.97 21.71
CA ARG A 271 12.67 -3.36 22.01
C ARG A 271 13.28 -2.66 20.80
N PHE A 272 13.92 -1.55 21.06
CA PHE A 272 14.75 -0.80 20.12
C PHE A 272 16.11 -0.54 20.78
N GLY A 273 17.10 -1.38 20.48
CA GLY A 273 18.33 -1.42 21.26
C GLY A 273 18.03 -1.76 22.73
N ALA A 274 18.42 -0.87 23.63
CA ALA A 274 18.13 -0.97 25.07
C ALA A 274 16.74 -0.45 25.43
N ASP A 275 16.13 0.41 24.58
CA ASP A 275 14.87 1.07 24.88
C ASP A 275 13.67 0.13 24.69
N ARG A 276 12.63 0.33 25.52
CA ARG A 276 11.35 -0.35 25.37
C ARG A 276 10.47 0.38 24.36
N ILE A 277 9.88 -0.34 23.44
CA ILE A 277 8.86 0.21 22.51
C ILE A 277 7.52 0.27 23.25
N ALA A 278 6.85 1.43 23.18
CA ALA A 278 5.48 1.60 23.61
C ALA A 278 4.83 2.68 22.74
N ALA A 279 4.24 2.25 21.64
CA ALA A 279 3.69 3.12 20.60
C ALA A 279 2.27 2.68 20.24
N TRP A 280 1.53 3.55 19.56
CA TRP A 280 0.16 3.27 19.17
C TRP A 280 -0.28 4.14 18.00
N THR A 281 -1.37 3.74 17.33
CA THR A 281 -2.08 4.55 16.35
C THR A 281 -3.58 4.29 16.43
N LEU A 282 -4.35 5.32 16.10
CA LEU A 282 -5.76 5.24 15.78
C LEU A 282 -5.95 5.92 14.44
N ALA A 283 -6.50 5.21 13.46
CA ALA A 283 -6.70 5.68 12.11
C ALA A 283 -8.14 5.48 11.68
N SER A 284 -8.72 6.45 11.00
CA SER A 284 -10.09 6.40 10.54
C SER A 284 -10.25 6.91 9.11
N ASN A 285 -11.21 6.33 8.40
CA ASN A 285 -11.67 6.79 7.10
C ASN A 285 -13.17 6.61 7.04
N LEU A 286 -13.89 7.73 7.07
CA LEU A 286 -15.34 7.79 7.06
C LEU A 286 -15.82 8.35 5.73
N GLY A 287 -16.94 7.85 5.22
CA GLY A 287 -17.55 8.33 4.02
C GLY A 287 -19.06 8.38 4.11
N TRP A 288 -19.64 9.37 3.50
CA TRP A 288 -21.07 9.54 3.40
C TRP A 288 -21.48 9.88 1.98
N ARG A 289 -22.29 9.02 1.36
CA ARG A 289 -22.93 9.29 0.07
C ARG A 289 -24.16 10.14 0.28
N VAL A 290 -24.01 11.43 0.06
CA VAL A 290 -25.10 12.42 0.22
C VAL A 290 -26.17 12.22 -0.85
N ALA A 291 -25.74 12.04 -2.09
CA ALA A 291 -26.57 11.75 -3.25
C ALA A 291 -25.68 11.13 -4.35
N ALA A 292 -26.26 10.46 -5.34
CA ALA A 292 -25.52 10.14 -6.55
C ALA A 292 -25.35 11.44 -7.36
N PRO A 293 -24.13 11.85 -7.78
CA PRO A 293 -22.87 11.13 -7.74
C PRO A 293 -21.91 11.56 -6.60
N LEU A 294 -22.39 12.22 -5.53
CA LEU A 294 -21.56 12.92 -4.53
C LEU A 294 -21.34 12.09 -3.26
N ARG A 295 -20.07 11.93 -2.86
CA ARG A 295 -19.63 11.36 -1.57
C ARG A 295 -18.73 12.35 -0.84
N LEU A 296 -19.05 12.62 0.44
CA LEU A 296 -18.16 13.32 1.36
C LEU A 296 -17.27 12.29 2.06
N GLY A 297 -16.05 12.67 2.38
CA GLY A 297 -15.08 11.84 3.08
C GLY A 297 -14.38 12.59 4.20
N LEU A 298 -14.03 11.87 5.26
CA LEU A 298 -13.18 12.37 6.33
C LEU A 298 -12.19 11.28 6.69
N LYS A 299 -10.90 11.57 6.53
CA LYS A 299 -9.82 10.76 7.09
C LYS A 299 -9.23 11.51 8.28
N ALA A 300 -9.00 10.81 9.38
CA ALA A 300 -8.33 11.35 10.55
C ALA A 300 -7.51 10.25 11.20
N ASP A 301 -6.21 10.47 11.31
CA ASP A 301 -5.28 9.52 11.89
C ASP A 301 -4.46 10.20 13.02
N ILE A 302 -4.11 9.42 14.02
CA ILE A 302 -3.15 9.82 15.04
C ILE A 302 -2.16 8.67 15.25
N ALA A 303 -0.88 8.94 15.01
CA ALA A 303 0.21 8.00 15.23
C ALA A 303 1.17 8.57 16.29
N SER A 304 1.44 7.79 17.31
CA SER A 304 2.26 8.24 18.45
C SER A 304 3.68 8.60 18.03
N GLY A 305 4.27 9.56 18.74
CA GLY A 305 5.67 9.96 18.68
C GLY A 305 6.33 9.85 20.04
N ASP A 306 7.64 9.96 20.06
CA ASP A 306 8.44 9.92 21.27
C ASP A 306 8.33 11.22 22.07
N ALA A 307 7.87 11.11 23.31
CA ALA A 307 7.65 12.26 24.18
C ALA A 307 8.92 12.78 24.85
N ARG A 308 9.86 11.87 25.15
CA ARG A 308 11.10 12.15 25.90
C ARG A 308 12.24 11.28 25.38
N PRO A 309 12.86 11.63 24.23
CA PRO A 309 13.97 10.86 23.69
C PRO A 309 15.09 10.66 24.72
N GLY A 310 15.54 9.41 24.90
CA GLY A 310 16.60 9.06 25.86
C GLY A 310 16.11 8.65 27.24
N ASP A 311 14.80 8.49 27.46
CA ASP A 311 14.23 8.03 28.74
C ASP A 311 14.13 6.48 28.85
N GLY A 312 14.75 5.75 27.92
CA GLY A 312 14.68 4.28 27.85
C GLY A 312 13.40 3.76 27.19
N ARG A 313 12.65 4.64 26.51
CA ARG A 313 11.40 4.30 25.82
C ARG A 313 11.35 4.93 24.43
N LEU A 314 11.03 4.14 23.43
CA LEU A 314 10.68 4.61 22.09
C LEU A 314 9.16 4.67 21.94
N GLY A 315 8.61 5.90 21.89
CA GLY A 315 7.18 6.15 21.73
C GLY A 315 6.71 6.29 20.27
N THR A 316 7.60 6.24 19.31
CA THR A 316 7.28 6.45 17.90
C THR A 316 6.63 5.23 17.27
N PHE A 317 5.44 5.41 16.70
CA PHE A 317 4.74 4.39 15.92
C PHE A 317 5.50 4.06 14.63
N ASN A 318 5.50 2.78 14.26
CA ASN A 318 6.04 2.27 13.02
C ASN A 318 4.95 1.54 12.25
N ALA A 319 4.58 2.04 11.10
CA ALA A 319 3.58 1.43 10.23
C ALA A 319 4.07 0.18 9.48
N LEU A 320 5.24 -0.37 9.84
CA LEU A 320 5.86 -1.57 9.25
C LEU A 320 6.14 -1.40 7.74
N TYR A 321 5.25 -1.87 6.90
CA TYR A 321 5.33 -1.86 5.44
C TYR A 321 4.09 -1.24 4.80
N PRO A 322 3.74 0.03 5.12
CA PRO A 322 2.46 0.63 4.74
C PRO A 322 2.32 0.81 3.23
N LYS A 323 1.09 1.03 2.79
CA LYS A 323 0.81 1.52 1.44
C LYS A 323 1.50 2.87 1.21
N LEU A 324 1.99 3.08 0.02
CA LEU A 324 2.52 4.35 -0.43
C LEU A 324 1.95 4.64 -1.84
N PRO A 325 1.42 5.84 -2.07
CA PRO A 325 1.28 6.92 -1.11
C PRO A 325 0.26 6.62 0.00
N TYR A 326 0.49 7.15 1.22
CA TYR A 326 -0.40 6.92 2.36
C TYR A 326 -1.52 7.98 2.45
N PHE A 327 -1.20 9.25 2.24
CA PHE A 327 -2.13 10.38 2.31
C PHE A 327 -2.49 10.93 0.91
N THR A 328 -1.55 11.55 0.23
CA THR A 328 -1.72 12.09 -1.13
C THR A 328 -0.67 11.53 -2.08
N GLU A 329 -0.89 11.64 -3.39
CA GLU A 329 0.04 11.13 -4.41
C GLU A 329 1.45 11.75 -4.32
N ALA A 330 1.60 12.93 -3.70
CA ALA A 330 2.90 13.55 -3.46
C ALA A 330 3.78 12.79 -2.44
N ASN A 331 3.20 11.87 -1.67
CA ASN A 331 3.90 10.99 -0.72
C ASN A 331 4.88 11.73 0.21
N LEU A 332 4.41 12.79 0.88
CA LEU A 332 5.25 13.70 1.67
C LEU A 332 5.48 13.24 3.11
N VAL A 333 4.54 12.45 3.68
CA VAL A 333 4.41 12.24 5.12
C VAL A 333 4.27 10.75 5.41
N ALA A 334 5.06 10.25 6.37
CA ALA A 334 4.87 8.92 6.93
C ALA A 334 3.90 8.96 8.12
N PRO A 335 3.09 7.90 8.36
CA PRO A 335 2.19 7.82 9.51
C PRO A 335 2.97 7.46 10.80
N ALA A 336 3.83 8.38 11.24
CA ALA A 336 4.66 8.27 12.44
C ALA A 336 4.82 9.64 13.09
N ASN A 337 4.64 9.74 14.40
CA ASN A 337 4.61 11.02 15.12
C ASN A 337 3.69 12.05 14.46
N LEU A 338 2.50 11.63 14.04
CA LEU A 338 1.63 12.40 13.19
C LEU A 338 0.21 12.49 13.76
N MET A 339 -0.43 13.59 13.51
CA MET A 339 -1.89 13.76 13.56
C MET A 339 -2.30 14.41 12.24
N ASP A 340 -3.36 13.90 11.63
CA ASP A 340 -3.94 14.49 10.42
C ASP A 340 -5.46 14.60 10.49
N LEU A 341 -5.96 15.52 9.71
CA LEU A 341 -7.40 15.69 9.46
C LEU A 341 -7.56 16.03 7.97
N GLN A 342 -8.19 15.12 7.23
CA GLN A 342 -8.32 15.21 5.79
C GLN A 342 -9.79 15.12 5.35
N PRO A 343 -10.57 16.22 5.39
CA PRO A 343 -11.84 16.29 4.71
C PRO A 343 -11.65 16.23 3.19
N GLY A 344 -12.61 15.62 2.51
CA GLY A 344 -12.57 15.47 1.07
C GLY A 344 -13.94 15.24 0.45
N VAL A 345 -14.02 15.42 -0.84
CA VAL A 345 -15.19 15.19 -1.67
C VAL A 345 -14.80 14.32 -2.86
N THR A 346 -15.67 13.38 -3.19
CA THR A 346 -15.56 12.54 -4.39
C THR A 346 -16.82 12.67 -5.21
N VAL A 347 -16.67 12.89 -6.51
CA VAL A 347 -17.76 12.98 -7.47
C VAL A 347 -17.52 11.93 -8.56
N THR A 348 -18.59 11.21 -8.92
CA THR A 348 -18.58 10.23 -10.02
C THR A 348 -19.48 10.75 -11.16
N PRO A 349 -19.02 11.74 -11.98
CA PRO A 349 -19.85 12.45 -12.95
C PRO A 349 -20.28 11.55 -14.12
N ALA A 350 -19.54 10.48 -14.37
CA ALA A 350 -19.85 9.47 -15.40
C ALA A 350 -19.45 8.08 -14.89
N PRO A 351 -20.01 7.00 -15.45
CA PRO A 351 -19.61 5.64 -15.14
C PRO A 351 -18.09 5.48 -15.28
N ARG A 352 -17.45 4.94 -14.24
CA ARG A 352 -15.99 4.67 -14.21
C ARG A 352 -15.08 5.90 -14.17
N LEU A 353 -15.60 7.12 -14.07
CA LEU A 353 -14.83 8.34 -13.85
C LEU A 353 -15.06 8.85 -12.43
N GLU A 354 -13.99 8.90 -11.65
CA GLU A 354 -13.97 9.42 -10.29
C GLU A 354 -13.08 10.66 -10.23
N LEU A 355 -13.62 11.74 -9.71
CA LEU A 355 -12.89 12.98 -9.41
C LEU A 355 -12.91 13.17 -7.90
N ALA A 356 -11.76 13.46 -7.31
CA ALA A 356 -11.67 13.70 -5.87
C ALA A 356 -10.86 14.95 -5.56
N ALA A 357 -11.31 15.66 -4.51
CA ALA A 357 -10.59 16.79 -3.94
C ALA A 357 -10.51 16.61 -2.43
N SER A 358 -9.39 16.96 -1.83
CA SER A 358 -9.21 16.94 -0.37
C SER A 358 -8.20 17.99 0.07
N ILE A 359 -8.32 18.39 1.35
CA ILE A 359 -7.28 19.12 2.06
C ILE A 359 -6.87 18.31 3.28
N ASP A 360 -5.58 18.18 3.52
CA ASP A 360 -5.01 17.41 4.61
C ASP A 360 -4.22 18.36 5.51
N LEU A 361 -4.64 18.47 6.76
CA LEU A 361 -4.05 19.31 7.79
C LEU A 361 -3.17 18.42 8.69
N LEU A 362 -1.92 18.83 8.91
CA LEU A 362 -0.88 17.94 9.45
C LEU A 362 -0.21 18.54 10.68
N TRP A 363 -0.09 17.75 11.75
CA TRP A 363 0.63 18.11 12.98
C TRP A 363 1.52 16.97 13.47
N LYS A 364 2.61 17.29 14.12
CA LYS A 364 3.36 16.32 14.94
C LYS A 364 2.55 15.95 16.17
N HIS A 365 2.49 14.67 16.51
CA HIS A 365 1.89 14.23 17.78
C HIS A 365 2.76 14.69 18.97
N ARG A 366 4.08 14.60 18.89
CA ARG A 366 5.04 15.05 19.93
C ARG A 366 6.06 16.02 19.33
N ARG A 367 6.28 17.15 20.04
CA ARG A 367 7.26 18.16 19.63
C ARG A 367 8.69 17.65 19.73
N ALA A 368 8.99 16.84 20.76
CA ALA A 368 10.32 16.29 21.02
C ALA A 368 10.80 15.33 19.92
N ASP A 369 9.88 14.67 19.23
CA ASP A 369 10.18 13.78 18.12
C ASP A 369 10.24 14.53 16.77
N ALA A 370 10.83 13.89 15.75
CA ALA A 370 10.96 14.44 14.41
C ALA A 370 9.65 14.34 13.60
N PHE A 371 9.55 15.10 12.52
CA PHE A 371 8.72 14.79 11.37
C PHE A 371 9.35 13.63 10.59
N TYR A 372 8.53 12.70 10.09
CA TYR A 372 8.98 11.54 9.33
C TYR A 372 8.52 11.63 7.88
N ALA A 373 9.49 11.57 6.96
CA ALA A 373 9.23 11.38 5.54
C ALA A 373 9.06 9.88 5.21
N PRO A 374 8.32 9.51 4.15
CA PRO A 374 8.21 8.12 3.73
C PRO A 374 9.55 7.48 3.35
N PRO A 375 9.71 6.17 3.61
CA PRO A 375 8.76 5.29 4.28
C PRO A 375 8.71 5.44 5.80
N LEU A 376 9.79 5.90 6.46
CA LEU A 376 9.94 6.17 7.89
C LEU A 376 11.27 6.89 8.17
N THR A 377 11.60 7.92 7.40
CA THR A 377 12.86 8.65 7.52
C THR A 377 12.69 9.86 8.43
N PRO A 378 13.37 9.92 9.60
CA PRO A 378 13.29 11.06 10.50
C PRO A 378 14.01 12.27 9.91
N ILE A 379 13.36 13.44 9.93
CA ILE A 379 13.99 14.72 9.55
C ILE A 379 14.42 15.43 10.83
N ALA A 380 15.66 15.19 11.24
CA ALA A 380 16.21 15.60 12.53
C ALA A 380 16.04 17.10 12.81
N ALA A 381 16.19 17.96 11.82
CA ALA A 381 16.02 19.41 11.93
C ALA A 381 14.63 19.87 12.41
N THR A 382 13.63 18.97 12.42
CA THR A 382 12.26 19.28 12.86
C THR A 382 12.00 18.93 14.34
N ARG A 383 12.98 18.38 15.05
CA ARG A 383 12.87 18.07 16.49
C ARG A 383 12.75 19.35 17.32
N GLY A 384 11.98 19.29 18.39
CA GLY A 384 11.82 20.40 19.34
C GLY A 384 11.01 21.59 18.85
N GLY A 385 10.82 21.76 17.55
CA GLY A 385 10.05 22.83 16.95
C GLY A 385 8.53 22.75 17.21
N GLY A 386 7.76 23.61 16.56
CA GLY A 386 6.30 23.61 16.65
C GLY A 386 5.67 22.27 16.25
N ARG A 387 4.35 22.10 16.54
CA ARG A 387 3.61 20.88 16.11
C ARG A 387 3.08 21.00 14.69
N TRP A 388 2.71 22.19 14.23
CA TRP A 388 2.09 22.41 12.92
C TRP A 388 3.09 22.13 11.79
N ILE A 389 2.86 21.00 11.08
CA ILE A 389 3.67 20.57 9.93
C ILE A 389 3.28 21.39 8.70
N GLY A 390 1.99 21.62 8.49
CA GLY A 390 1.45 22.31 7.34
C GLY A 390 0.21 21.63 6.77
N TRP A 391 -0.05 21.91 5.51
CA TRP A 391 -1.19 21.34 4.81
C TRP A 391 -0.81 20.91 3.39
N GLN A 392 -1.61 19.98 2.85
CA GLN A 392 -1.57 19.62 1.45
C GLN A 392 -3.01 19.56 0.89
N ALA A 393 -3.23 20.18 -0.26
CA ALA A 393 -4.47 20.09 -1.01
C ALA A 393 -4.24 19.19 -2.23
N SER A 394 -5.16 18.27 -2.48
CA SER A 394 -5.08 17.29 -3.55
C SER A 394 -6.30 17.35 -4.45
N LEU A 395 -6.04 17.30 -5.75
CA LEU A 395 -7.04 17.03 -6.78
C LEU A 395 -6.63 15.77 -7.50
N SER A 396 -7.55 14.86 -7.77
CA SER A 396 -7.25 13.64 -8.52
C SER A 396 -8.40 13.23 -9.43
N ALA A 397 -8.04 12.59 -10.54
CA ALA A 397 -8.96 11.95 -11.47
C ALA A 397 -8.52 10.50 -11.68
N ASN A 398 -9.48 9.59 -11.65
CA ASN A 398 -9.29 8.18 -11.96
C ASN A 398 -10.36 7.74 -12.94
N TRP A 399 -9.96 7.47 -14.17
CA TRP A 399 -10.88 7.08 -15.24
C TRP A 399 -10.56 5.68 -15.76
N ARG A 400 -11.43 4.73 -15.46
CA ARG A 400 -11.39 3.40 -16.04
C ARG A 400 -12.09 3.42 -17.40
N VAL A 401 -11.37 3.85 -18.44
CA VAL A 401 -11.89 4.01 -19.80
C VAL A 401 -12.52 2.69 -20.29
N THR A 402 -11.80 1.58 -20.06
CA THR A 402 -12.29 0.22 -20.27
C THR A 402 -11.94 -0.63 -19.03
N PRO A 403 -12.39 -1.89 -18.92
CA PRO A 403 -11.92 -2.80 -17.86
C PRO A 403 -10.38 -2.94 -17.81
N ARG A 404 -9.70 -2.69 -18.95
CA ARG A 404 -8.24 -2.85 -19.11
C ARG A 404 -7.48 -1.55 -19.06
N LEU A 405 -8.03 -0.45 -19.57
CA LEU A 405 -7.36 0.84 -19.70
C LEU A 405 -7.80 1.78 -18.57
N THR A 406 -6.85 2.19 -17.76
CA THR A 406 -7.05 3.18 -16.70
C THR A 406 -6.15 4.39 -16.93
N LEU A 407 -6.73 5.57 -16.88
CA LEU A 407 -6.04 6.86 -16.87
C LEU A 407 -6.12 7.45 -15.48
N ARG A 408 -5.03 7.99 -14.98
CA ARG A 408 -4.99 8.68 -13.68
C ARG A 408 -4.26 10.00 -13.80
N GLY A 409 -4.74 11.00 -13.06
CA GLY A 409 -4.08 12.28 -12.90
C GLY A 409 -4.19 12.73 -11.45
N ALA A 410 -3.16 13.42 -10.95
CA ALA A 410 -3.20 14.06 -9.65
C ALA A 410 -2.38 15.34 -9.63
N TYR A 411 -2.87 16.33 -8.89
CA TYR A 411 -2.15 17.52 -8.50
C TYR A 411 -2.21 17.68 -6.99
N VAL A 412 -1.06 17.94 -6.38
CA VAL A 412 -0.96 18.21 -4.95
C VAL A 412 -0.19 19.50 -4.74
N ARG A 413 -0.82 20.48 -4.11
CA ARG A 413 -0.18 21.66 -3.54
C ARG A 413 0.09 21.42 -2.07
N PHE A 414 1.31 21.74 -1.59
CA PHE A 414 1.62 21.64 -0.18
C PHE A 414 2.35 22.89 0.33
N ALA A 415 2.06 23.26 1.58
CA ALA A 415 2.67 24.40 2.22
C ALA A 415 3.13 24.05 3.65
N PRO A 416 4.37 24.43 4.02
CA PRO A 416 4.93 24.13 5.33
C PRO A 416 4.29 24.96 6.42
N GLY A 417 4.03 24.35 7.56
CA GLY A 417 3.69 25.00 8.82
C GLY A 417 4.93 25.49 9.57
N ALA A 418 4.73 26.01 10.78
CA ALA A 418 5.80 26.61 11.58
C ALA A 418 6.93 25.61 11.87
N ALA A 419 6.60 24.34 12.16
CA ALA A 419 7.60 23.30 12.45
C ALA A 419 8.54 23.05 11.26
N ILE A 420 7.99 23.01 10.06
CA ILE A 420 8.73 22.71 8.84
C ILE A 420 9.45 23.95 8.32
N ARG A 421 8.84 25.15 8.42
CA ARG A 421 9.53 26.42 8.06
C ARG A 421 10.75 26.67 8.93
N ALA A 422 10.68 26.40 10.23
CA ALA A 422 11.81 26.52 11.15
C ALA A 422 12.98 25.60 10.75
N ALA A 423 12.70 24.45 10.15
CA ALA A 423 13.71 23.52 9.61
C ALA A 423 14.16 23.90 8.18
N GLY A 424 13.73 25.04 7.64
CA GLY A 424 14.06 25.51 6.27
C GLY A 424 13.16 24.99 5.18
N GLY A 425 12.02 24.41 5.54
CA GLY A 425 11.05 23.86 4.59
C GLY A 425 10.34 24.93 3.76
N ARG A 426 9.91 24.54 2.57
CA ARG A 426 9.29 25.41 1.55
C ARG A 426 8.02 24.77 0.98
N ALA A 427 7.13 25.62 0.46
CA ALA A 427 5.99 25.15 -0.30
C ALA A 427 6.43 24.54 -1.63
N GLY A 428 5.63 23.63 -2.13
CA GLY A 428 5.87 22.96 -3.40
C GLY A 428 4.61 22.40 -4.01
N ASP A 429 4.80 21.77 -5.15
CA ASP A 429 3.74 21.20 -5.97
C ASP A 429 4.18 19.82 -6.46
N PHE A 430 3.21 18.96 -6.66
CA PHE A 430 3.39 17.64 -7.27
C PHE A 430 2.31 17.43 -8.33
N VAL A 431 2.73 16.96 -9.50
CA VAL A 431 1.85 16.54 -10.59
C VAL A 431 2.16 15.11 -10.97
N MET A 432 1.14 14.33 -11.22
CA MET A 432 1.26 12.97 -11.73
C MET A 432 0.22 12.71 -12.81
N THR A 433 0.63 12.06 -13.89
CA THR A 433 -0.26 11.42 -14.86
C THR A 433 0.17 9.98 -15.09
N SER A 434 -0.78 9.10 -15.34
CA SER A 434 -0.48 7.68 -15.54
C SER A 434 -1.48 7.03 -16.48
N VAL A 435 -0.97 6.17 -17.35
CA VAL A 435 -1.72 5.26 -18.21
C VAL A 435 -1.36 3.83 -17.80
N ALA A 436 -2.36 3.00 -17.55
CA ALA A 436 -2.15 1.58 -17.25
C ALA A 436 -3.06 0.72 -18.13
N ILE A 437 -2.46 -0.28 -18.77
CA ILE A 437 -3.15 -1.28 -19.59
C ILE A 437 -2.92 -2.64 -18.96
N LYS A 438 -4.00 -3.36 -18.66
CA LYS A 438 -3.99 -4.74 -18.16
C LYS A 438 -4.45 -5.71 -19.23
N PHE A 439 -3.81 -6.85 -19.31
CA PHE A 439 -4.11 -7.90 -20.27
C PHE A 439 -3.98 -9.31 -19.66
#